data_ed0c0e0d25b10207e50a57e914abe233
#
_entry.id   ed0c0e0d25b10207e50a57e914abe233
#
_cell.length_a   1.000
_cell.length_b   1.000
_cell.length_c   1.000
_cell.angle_alpha   90.00
_cell.angle_beta   90.00
_cell.angle_gamma   90.00
#
_symmetry.space_group_name_H-M   'P 1'
#
loop_
_entity.id
_entity.type
_entity.pdbx_description
1 polymer ?
#
loop_
_entity_poly.entity_id
_entity_poly.type
_entity_poly.pdbx_seq_one_letter_code
_entity_poly.pdbx_strand_id
1 'polypeptide(L)'
;MRPADRVTTHEWPRSARLDAPHVLERIADITGVRLRLEGPAPGGEVGAAYVRWPDGRRSVLTEGRSRTGPLVDKARAAGVPTARQELAAHVDGARVIVQQRLPGAPPTTVDTALVHQMIAVNDRLAGLLAAEPAPRPTDLYLTGDGPGFCLHEPLARHSERTARLLERIHAIGERHAAMVGDDLVHLDFHPGNVLVDAGRLTGVIDWDGATRGDRHFDLVTLRFMLTGHDPGLVRPIDARLNAISERRRLAYWAHMSLRLVDWSIRHHDDATVTHWLDVAESGLP
;
A
#
# COMPACT_ATOMS: atom_id res chain seq x y z
N MET A 1 -42.30 -4.47 -15.12
CA MET A 1 -41.15 -3.59 -15.38
C MET A 1 -40.77 -2.98 -14.05
N ARG A 2 -39.72 -3.52 -13.37
CA ARG A 2 -39.22 -3.01 -12.07
C ARG A 2 -38.19 -1.91 -12.35
N PRO A 3 -38.15 -0.82 -11.55
CA PRO A 3 -37.17 0.22 -11.77
C PRO A 3 -35.75 -0.29 -11.46
N ALA A 4 -34.84 0.06 -12.35
CA ALA A 4 -33.41 -0.22 -12.23
C ALA A 4 -32.88 0.44 -10.95
N ASP A 5 -32.31 -0.35 -10.06
CA ASP A 5 -31.55 0.10 -8.91
C ASP A 5 -30.38 0.96 -9.41
N ARG A 6 -30.41 2.23 -9.04
CA ARG A 6 -29.29 3.14 -9.24
C ARG A 6 -28.13 2.61 -8.40
N VAL A 7 -27.09 2.14 -9.07
CA VAL A 7 -25.78 1.96 -8.47
C VAL A 7 -25.31 3.34 -8.02
N THR A 8 -25.38 3.59 -6.73
CA THR A 8 -24.77 4.77 -6.12
C THR A 8 -23.27 4.63 -6.31
N THR A 9 -22.72 5.47 -7.18
CA THR A 9 -21.28 5.71 -7.25
C THR A 9 -20.81 6.11 -5.86
N HIS A 10 -20.07 5.22 -5.18
CA HIS A 10 -19.35 5.58 -3.99
C HIS A 10 -18.20 6.52 -4.41
N GLU A 11 -18.51 7.81 -4.48
CA GLU A 11 -17.49 8.83 -4.33
C GLU A 11 -16.88 8.60 -2.94
N TRP A 12 -15.64 8.11 -2.92
CA TRP A 12 -14.84 8.20 -1.71
C TRP A 12 -14.64 9.68 -1.44
N PRO A 13 -15.13 10.21 -0.30
CA PRO A 13 -14.77 11.58 0.05
C PRO A 13 -13.24 11.60 0.05
N ARG A 14 -12.65 12.63 -0.59
CA ARG A 14 -11.26 12.98 -0.33
C ARG A 14 -11.16 12.98 1.18
N SER A 15 -10.45 12.03 1.77
CA SER A 15 -10.26 11.97 3.21
C SER A 15 -9.72 13.35 3.58
N ALA A 16 -10.51 14.11 4.33
CA ALA A 16 -10.06 15.39 4.80
C ALA A 16 -8.73 15.12 5.49
N ARG A 17 -7.67 15.86 5.13
CA ARG A 17 -6.37 15.70 5.79
C ARG A 17 -6.63 15.66 7.28
N LEU A 18 -6.00 14.72 7.97
CA LEU A 18 -6.09 14.54 9.42
C LEU A 18 -6.06 15.89 10.13
N ASP A 19 -7.18 16.31 10.75
CA ASP A 19 -7.23 17.45 11.63
C ASP A 19 -6.58 17.07 12.96
N ALA A 20 -5.24 17.10 13.00
CA ALA A 20 -4.48 16.65 14.14
C ALA A 20 -4.82 17.40 15.44
N PRO A 21 -5.02 18.74 15.48
CA PRO A 21 -5.46 19.43 16.68
C PRO A 21 -6.77 18.86 17.22
N HIS A 22 -7.80 18.78 16.43
CA HIS A 22 -9.10 18.24 16.81
C HIS A 22 -8.99 16.78 17.30
N VAL A 23 -8.29 15.95 16.56
CA VAL A 23 -8.11 14.53 16.91
C VAL A 23 -7.39 14.40 18.26
N LEU A 24 -6.39 15.23 18.56
CA LEU A 24 -5.67 15.19 19.83
C LEU A 24 -6.54 15.62 21.02
N GLU A 25 -7.42 16.59 20.86
CA GLU A 25 -8.41 16.96 21.87
C GLU A 25 -9.35 15.78 22.15
N ARG A 26 -9.88 15.15 21.11
CA ARG A 26 -10.75 13.98 21.25
C ARG A 26 -10.05 12.78 21.90
N ILE A 27 -8.78 12.52 21.55
CA ILE A 27 -7.97 11.50 22.23
C ILE A 27 -7.85 11.81 23.72
N ALA A 28 -7.58 13.06 24.10
CA ALA A 28 -7.48 13.45 25.50
C ALA A 28 -8.80 13.24 26.25
N ASP A 29 -9.92 13.57 25.65
CA ASP A 29 -11.26 13.35 26.23
C ASP A 29 -11.57 11.87 26.44
N ILE A 30 -11.23 11.02 25.45
CA ILE A 30 -11.56 9.58 25.47
C ILE A 30 -10.63 8.79 26.39
N THR A 31 -9.33 9.12 26.39
CA THR A 31 -8.29 8.29 27.00
C THR A 31 -7.64 8.92 28.24
N GLY A 32 -7.85 10.20 28.48
CA GLY A 32 -7.12 10.98 29.49
C GLY A 32 -5.67 11.32 29.11
N VAL A 33 -5.19 10.86 27.96
CA VAL A 33 -3.80 11.06 27.51
C VAL A 33 -3.68 12.36 26.72
N ARG A 34 -2.91 13.31 27.22
CA ARG A 34 -2.63 14.59 26.57
C ARG A 34 -1.34 14.51 25.76
N LEU A 35 -1.47 14.45 24.43
CA LEU A 35 -0.35 14.51 23.49
C LEU A 35 -0.18 15.94 22.98
N ARG A 36 1.04 16.36 22.74
CA ARG A 36 1.35 17.66 22.15
C ARG A 36 1.67 17.50 20.67
N LEU A 37 1.03 18.29 19.82
CA LEU A 37 1.35 18.38 18.39
C LEU A 37 2.74 19.01 18.20
N GLU A 38 3.59 18.38 17.38
CA GLU A 38 4.89 18.93 16.96
C GLU A 38 4.84 19.48 15.52
N GLY A 39 3.90 19.01 14.69
CA GLY A 39 3.70 19.45 13.31
C GLY A 39 3.29 18.32 12.39
N PRO A 40 3.02 18.61 11.10
CA PRO A 40 2.69 17.58 10.13
C PRO A 40 3.90 16.67 9.86
N ALA A 41 3.66 15.38 9.69
CA ALA A 41 4.66 14.49 9.14
C ALA A 41 4.71 14.67 7.61
N PRO A 42 5.91 14.65 6.99
CA PRO A 42 6.02 14.78 5.55
C PRO A 42 5.53 13.53 4.84
N GLY A 43 4.89 13.71 3.69
CA GLY A 43 4.39 12.63 2.82
C GLY A 43 3.00 12.14 3.19
N GLY A 44 2.45 11.26 2.32
CA GLY A 44 1.14 10.64 2.46
C GLY A 44 -0.04 11.53 2.05
N GLU A 45 -1.06 10.92 1.46
CA GLU A 45 -2.28 11.62 1.00
C GLU A 45 -3.25 11.88 2.14
N VAL A 46 -3.36 10.96 3.09
CA VAL A 46 -4.26 11.03 4.24
C VAL A 46 -3.75 11.99 5.31
N GLY A 47 -2.45 12.21 5.33
CA GLY A 47 -1.77 13.02 6.32
C GLY A 47 -1.44 12.24 7.60
N ALA A 48 -0.34 12.67 8.23
CA ALA A 48 0.07 12.21 9.54
C ALA A 48 0.66 13.38 10.33
N ALA A 49 0.75 13.28 11.64
CA ALA A 49 1.30 14.32 12.49
C ALA A 49 2.32 13.76 13.49
N TYR A 50 3.39 14.50 13.70
CA TYR A 50 4.30 14.23 14.81
C TYR A 50 3.70 14.72 16.11
N VAL A 51 3.73 13.85 17.11
CA VAL A 51 3.22 14.14 18.45
C VAL A 51 4.24 13.78 19.51
N ARG A 52 4.13 14.45 20.66
CA ARG A 52 4.97 14.21 21.83
C ARG A 52 4.13 13.82 23.03
N TRP A 53 4.55 12.77 23.70
CA TRP A 53 3.99 12.32 24.98
C TRP A 53 4.43 13.22 26.14
N PRO A 54 3.71 13.17 27.29
CA PRO A 54 4.13 13.91 28.49
C PRO A 54 5.52 13.53 29.01
N ASP A 55 5.95 12.27 28.75
CA ASP A 55 7.29 11.78 29.14
C ASP A 55 8.39 12.15 28.12
N GLY A 56 8.06 12.93 27.10
CA GLY A 56 9.00 13.41 26.08
C GLY A 56 9.19 12.49 24.88
N ARG A 57 8.64 11.27 24.87
CA ARG A 57 8.69 10.38 23.71
C ARG A 57 8.00 11.01 22.50
N ARG A 58 8.50 10.71 21.31
CA ARG A 58 7.95 11.17 20.04
C ARG A 58 7.27 10.03 19.31
N SER A 59 6.10 10.31 18.74
CA SER A 59 5.30 9.35 18.01
C SER A 59 4.67 9.97 16.78
N VAL A 60 3.98 9.16 15.99
CA VAL A 60 3.24 9.56 14.79
C VAL A 60 1.76 9.27 15.03
N LEU A 61 0.92 10.28 14.87
CA LEU A 61 -0.52 10.18 14.82
C LEU A 61 -0.94 10.00 13.37
N THR A 62 -1.77 9.01 13.07
CA THR A 62 -2.34 8.76 11.75
C THR A 62 -3.70 8.08 11.87
N GLU A 63 -4.47 8.05 10.81
CA GLU A 63 -5.58 7.10 10.68
C GLU A 63 -5.04 5.69 10.53
N GLY A 64 -5.82 4.69 10.90
CA GLY A 64 -5.41 3.29 10.80
C GLY A 64 -6.58 2.33 10.72
N ARG A 65 -6.37 1.19 10.10
CA ARG A 65 -7.38 0.13 10.02
C ARG A 65 -7.24 -0.86 11.16
N SER A 66 -8.35 -1.23 11.81
CA SER A 66 -8.34 -2.12 12.98
C SER A 66 -7.78 -3.52 12.69
N ARG A 67 -7.95 -4.02 11.47
CA ARG A 67 -7.58 -5.38 11.08
C ARG A 67 -6.08 -5.57 10.81
N THR A 68 -5.32 -4.51 10.59
CA THR A 68 -3.90 -4.62 10.21
C THR A 68 -2.95 -4.66 11.41
N GLY A 69 -3.36 -4.18 12.57
CA GLY A 69 -2.55 -4.20 13.78
C GLY A 69 -1.92 -5.56 14.13
N PRO A 70 -2.70 -6.66 14.21
CA PRO A 70 -2.15 -7.99 14.47
C PRO A 70 -1.16 -8.48 13.40
N LEU A 71 -1.36 -8.08 12.13
CA LEU A 71 -0.46 -8.43 11.03
C LEU A 71 0.87 -7.69 11.15
N VAL A 72 0.83 -6.41 11.51
CA VAL A 72 2.04 -5.59 11.79
C VAL A 72 2.81 -6.16 12.96
N ASP A 73 2.12 -6.62 14.02
CA ASP A 73 2.77 -7.27 15.17
C ASP A 73 3.51 -8.56 14.78
N LYS A 74 2.92 -9.36 13.89
CA LYS A 74 3.58 -10.56 13.32
C LYS A 74 4.81 -10.18 12.48
N ALA A 75 4.71 -9.19 11.62
CA ALA A 75 5.84 -8.68 10.85
C ALA A 75 6.98 -8.24 11.77
N ARG A 76 6.66 -7.49 12.83
CA ARG A 76 7.63 -7.03 13.82
C ARG A 76 8.28 -8.20 14.56
N ALA A 77 7.51 -9.20 14.97
CA ALA A 77 8.03 -10.42 15.61
C ALA A 77 9.00 -11.20 14.71
N ALA A 78 8.78 -11.15 13.38
CA ALA A 78 9.67 -11.72 12.37
C ALA A 78 10.89 -10.83 12.06
N GLY A 79 11.08 -9.72 12.79
CA GLY A 79 12.23 -8.83 12.65
C GLY A 79 12.09 -7.82 11.49
N VAL A 80 10.88 -7.62 10.95
CA VAL A 80 10.62 -6.50 10.04
C VAL A 80 10.56 -5.20 10.86
N PRO A 81 11.30 -4.15 10.50
CA PRO A 81 11.29 -2.91 11.24
C PRO A 81 9.97 -2.17 11.01
N THR A 82 8.99 -2.38 11.89
CA THR A 82 7.67 -1.75 11.86
C THR A 82 7.39 -1.00 13.14
N ALA A 83 6.61 0.06 13.05
CA ALA A 83 6.21 0.85 14.20
C ALA A 83 5.31 0.04 15.14
N ARG A 84 5.56 0.15 16.46
CA ARG A 84 4.66 -0.36 17.49
C ARG A 84 3.49 0.62 17.64
N GLN A 85 2.25 0.10 17.65
CA GLN A 85 1.10 0.88 18.04
C GLN A 85 1.17 1.17 19.57
N GLU A 86 1.04 2.41 19.95
CA GLU A 86 1.17 2.86 21.35
C GLU A 86 -0.20 3.25 21.93
N LEU A 87 -1.10 3.78 21.09
CA LEU A 87 -2.46 4.12 21.45
C LEU A 87 -3.37 3.96 20.24
N ALA A 88 -4.62 3.59 20.46
CA ALA A 88 -5.67 3.64 19.46
C ALA A 88 -6.94 4.20 20.08
N ALA A 89 -7.67 5.00 19.32
CA ALA A 89 -8.96 5.56 19.68
C ALA A 89 -9.89 5.59 18.46
N HIS A 90 -11.19 5.72 18.72
CA HIS A 90 -12.16 6.03 17.67
C HIS A 90 -12.58 7.48 17.87
N VAL A 91 -12.31 8.31 16.87
CA VAL A 91 -12.62 9.74 16.87
C VAL A 91 -13.54 9.99 15.68
N ASP A 92 -14.74 10.48 15.93
CA ASP A 92 -15.75 10.85 14.94
C ASP A 92 -16.03 9.73 13.89
N GLY A 93 -16.03 8.47 14.36
CA GLY A 93 -16.27 7.30 13.51
C GLY A 93 -15.03 6.75 12.79
N ALA A 94 -13.92 7.47 12.79
CA ALA A 94 -12.64 7.00 12.26
C ALA A 94 -11.76 6.38 13.35
N ARG A 95 -11.01 5.34 13.02
CA ARG A 95 -9.98 4.83 13.91
C ARG A 95 -8.70 5.62 13.70
N VAL A 96 -8.18 6.18 14.78
CA VAL A 96 -6.89 6.86 14.83
C VAL A 96 -5.91 6.07 15.68
N ILE A 97 -4.64 6.08 15.28
CA ILE A 97 -3.56 5.40 16.00
C ILE A 97 -2.40 6.36 16.26
N VAL A 98 -1.81 6.21 17.42
CA VAL A 98 -0.50 6.79 17.76
C VAL A 98 0.49 5.65 17.76
N GLN A 99 1.52 5.77 16.96
CA GLN A 99 2.52 4.73 16.78
C GLN A 99 3.93 5.27 16.98
N GLN A 100 4.84 4.39 17.36
CA GLN A 100 6.24 4.69 17.52
C GLN A 100 6.79 5.41 16.28
N ARG A 101 7.50 6.51 16.50
CA ARG A 101 8.25 7.16 15.44
C ARG A 101 9.52 6.34 15.16
N LEU A 102 9.61 5.79 13.97
CA LEU A 102 10.81 5.12 13.49
C LEU A 102 11.85 6.14 13.02
N PRO A 103 13.16 5.82 13.14
CA PRO A 103 14.21 6.69 12.62
C PRO A 103 14.26 6.69 11.11
N GLY A 104 14.85 7.74 10.54
CA GLY A 104 15.03 7.87 9.09
C GLY A 104 13.90 8.64 8.40
N ALA A 105 13.97 8.61 7.06
CA ALA A 105 13.02 9.23 6.15
C ALA A 105 12.89 8.35 4.89
N PRO A 106 11.84 8.55 4.05
CA PRO A 106 11.80 7.92 2.73
C PRO A 106 13.05 8.26 1.93
N PRO A 107 13.64 7.30 1.20
CA PRO A 107 14.87 7.52 0.45
C PRO A 107 14.62 8.50 -0.70
N THR A 108 15.55 9.42 -0.91
CA THR A 108 15.56 10.33 -2.07
C THR A 108 16.14 9.66 -3.31
N THR A 109 16.94 8.62 -3.13
CA THR A 109 17.53 7.81 -4.18
C THR A 109 17.44 6.34 -3.79
N VAL A 110 17.21 5.48 -4.78
CA VAL A 110 17.17 4.02 -4.60
C VAL A 110 18.42 3.44 -5.25
N ASP A 111 19.19 2.71 -4.48
CA ASP A 111 20.36 1.97 -4.94
C ASP A 111 20.17 0.45 -4.80
N THR A 112 21.11 -0.31 -5.33
CA THR A 112 21.08 -1.78 -5.26
C THR A 112 21.14 -2.29 -3.82
N ALA A 113 21.84 -1.60 -2.92
CA ALA A 113 21.92 -1.98 -1.52
C ALA A 113 20.57 -1.88 -0.82
N LEU A 114 19.80 -0.80 -1.09
CA LEU A 114 18.45 -0.65 -0.57
C LEU A 114 17.50 -1.70 -1.15
N VAL A 115 17.57 -1.98 -2.45
CA VAL A 115 16.77 -3.04 -3.08
C VAL A 115 17.03 -4.39 -2.41
N HIS A 116 18.28 -4.73 -2.13
CA HIS A 116 18.60 -5.97 -1.40
C HIS A 116 18.03 -5.99 0.02
N GLN A 117 18.04 -4.85 0.73
CA GLN A 117 17.43 -4.74 2.06
C GLN A 117 15.90 -4.89 1.97
N MET A 118 15.24 -4.30 0.97
CA MET A 118 13.81 -4.47 0.75
C MET A 118 13.44 -5.93 0.43
N ILE A 119 14.21 -6.61 -0.42
CA ILE A 119 14.04 -8.04 -0.70
C ILE A 119 14.20 -8.86 0.60
N ALA A 120 15.21 -8.57 1.43
CA ALA A 120 15.42 -9.25 2.70
C ALA A 120 14.26 -9.02 3.70
N VAL A 121 13.61 -7.85 3.67
CA VAL A 121 12.38 -7.61 4.41
C VAL A 121 11.25 -8.48 3.88
N ASN A 122 11.04 -8.51 2.56
CA ASN A 122 10.01 -9.33 1.94
C ASN A 122 10.23 -10.83 2.23
N ASP A 123 11.47 -11.30 2.26
CA ASP A 123 11.78 -12.70 2.61
C ASP A 123 11.34 -13.07 4.04
N ARG A 124 11.32 -12.12 4.99
CA ARG A 124 10.86 -12.33 6.37
C ARG A 124 9.33 -12.44 6.47
N LEU A 125 8.60 -12.04 5.45
CA LEU A 125 7.12 -12.12 5.41
C LEU A 125 6.63 -13.50 4.96
N ALA A 126 7.54 -14.38 4.51
CA ALA A 126 7.23 -15.71 4.02
C ALA A 126 6.60 -16.60 5.10
N GLY A 127 5.45 -17.19 4.81
CA GLY A 127 4.78 -18.17 5.64
C GLY A 127 4.28 -17.66 7.00
N LEU A 128 4.31 -16.35 7.27
CA LEU A 128 3.94 -15.80 8.59
C LEU A 128 2.49 -16.08 8.99
N LEU A 129 1.63 -16.39 8.04
CA LEU A 129 0.22 -16.63 8.26
C LEU A 129 -0.19 -18.09 8.01
N ALA A 130 0.76 -19.01 7.88
CA ALA A 130 0.49 -20.43 7.59
C ALA A 130 -0.31 -21.12 8.71
N ALA A 131 -0.13 -20.70 9.97
CA ALA A 131 -0.86 -21.26 11.11
C ALA A 131 -2.27 -20.65 11.32
N GLU A 132 -2.59 -19.57 10.59
CA GLU A 132 -3.90 -18.94 10.70
C GLU A 132 -4.94 -19.71 9.87
N PRO A 133 -6.23 -19.67 10.24
CA PRO A 133 -7.28 -20.20 9.40
C PRO A 133 -7.21 -19.58 8.00
N ALA A 134 -7.33 -20.40 6.96
CA ALA A 134 -7.27 -19.90 5.59
C ALA A 134 -8.50 -19.02 5.30
N PRO A 135 -8.34 -17.71 5.16
CA PRO A 135 -9.40 -16.84 4.70
C PRO A 135 -9.69 -17.10 3.22
N ARG A 136 -10.70 -16.40 2.68
CA ARG A 136 -10.89 -16.38 1.23
C ARG A 136 -9.65 -15.80 0.56
N PRO A 137 -9.31 -16.27 -0.67
CA PRO A 137 -8.26 -15.64 -1.47
C PRO A 137 -8.46 -14.12 -1.56
N THR A 138 -7.36 -13.39 -1.59
CA THR A 138 -7.41 -11.92 -1.78
C THR A 138 -7.71 -11.63 -3.25
N ASP A 139 -8.83 -10.96 -3.51
CA ASP A 139 -9.23 -10.56 -4.85
C ASP A 139 -8.24 -9.54 -5.42
N LEU A 140 -7.90 -9.67 -6.69
CA LEU A 140 -7.08 -8.72 -7.44
C LEU A 140 -7.92 -7.72 -8.25
N TYR A 141 -9.24 -7.81 -8.19
CA TYR A 141 -10.19 -6.91 -8.84
C TYR A 141 -9.96 -6.72 -10.35
N LEU A 142 -9.50 -7.75 -11.03
CA LEU A 142 -9.14 -7.67 -12.46
C LEU A 142 -10.35 -7.74 -13.39
N THR A 143 -11.51 -8.22 -12.90
CA THR A 143 -12.73 -8.41 -13.69
C THR A 143 -13.93 -7.61 -13.15
N GLY A 144 -13.72 -6.80 -12.13
CA GLY A 144 -14.76 -5.96 -11.52
C GLY A 144 -14.14 -4.98 -10.53
N ASP A 145 -14.89 -3.94 -10.19
CA ASP A 145 -14.45 -2.87 -9.31
C ASP A 145 -14.03 -3.36 -7.92
N GLY A 146 -12.97 -2.79 -7.41
CA GLY A 146 -12.46 -3.02 -6.07
C GLY A 146 -12.40 -1.74 -5.23
N PRO A 147 -12.05 -1.87 -3.95
CA PRO A 147 -11.91 -0.72 -3.06
C PRO A 147 -10.68 0.13 -3.42
N GLY A 148 -10.71 1.38 -3.06
CA GLY A 148 -9.59 2.30 -3.22
C GLY A 148 -9.38 2.71 -4.67
N PHE A 149 -8.25 2.34 -5.23
CA PHE A 149 -7.83 2.71 -6.57
C PHE A 149 -7.93 1.53 -7.56
N CYS A 150 -8.99 0.75 -7.49
CA CYS A 150 -9.24 -0.37 -8.37
C CYS A 150 -10.60 -0.24 -9.07
N LEU A 151 -10.93 0.97 -9.55
CA LEU A 151 -12.14 1.22 -10.32
C LEU A 151 -11.86 1.06 -11.81
N HIS A 152 -12.77 0.41 -12.53
CA HIS A 152 -12.65 0.16 -13.96
C HIS A 152 -13.17 1.32 -14.80
N GLU A 153 -14.22 2.02 -14.32
CA GLU A 153 -14.85 3.13 -15.04
C GLU A 153 -13.86 4.25 -15.42
N PRO A 154 -12.93 4.71 -14.55
CA PRO A 154 -11.96 5.72 -14.95
C PRO A 154 -11.12 5.30 -16.16
N LEU A 155 -10.63 4.06 -16.19
CA LEU A 155 -9.87 3.54 -17.33
C LEU A 155 -10.73 3.42 -18.59
N ALA A 156 -11.97 2.95 -18.45
CA ALA A 156 -12.87 2.78 -19.58
C ALA A 156 -13.22 4.09 -20.30
N ARG A 157 -13.24 5.21 -19.55
CA ARG A 157 -13.72 6.51 -20.07
C ARG A 157 -12.62 7.51 -20.37
N HIS A 158 -11.43 7.39 -19.81
CA HIS A 158 -10.40 8.42 -19.93
C HIS A 158 -9.88 8.55 -21.37
N SER A 159 -9.53 7.44 -22.01
CA SER A 159 -9.04 7.40 -23.38
C SER A 159 -9.17 6.00 -24.00
N GLU A 160 -9.06 5.91 -25.34
CA GLU A 160 -8.99 4.61 -26.02
C GLU A 160 -7.80 3.76 -25.55
N ARG A 161 -6.69 4.40 -25.18
CA ARG A 161 -5.50 3.70 -24.70
C ARG A 161 -5.75 3.05 -23.33
N THR A 162 -6.39 3.77 -22.39
CA THR A 162 -6.77 3.22 -21.09
C THR A 162 -7.84 2.15 -21.20
N ALA A 163 -8.81 2.30 -22.11
CA ALA A 163 -9.82 1.28 -22.38
C ALA A 163 -9.19 -0.03 -22.88
N ARG A 164 -8.24 0.04 -23.84
CA ARG A 164 -7.49 -1.14 -24.31
C ARG A 164 -6.66 -1.79 -23.18
N LEU A 165 -6.06 -1.00 -22.31
CA LEU A 165 -5.37 -1.53 -21.13
C LEU A 165 -6.35 -2.31 -20.24
N LEU A 166 -7.54 -1.77 -19.98
CA LEU A 166 -8.57 -2.44 -19.18
C LEU A 166 -9.02 -3.77 -19.79
N GLU A 167 -9.20 -3.84 -21.11
CA GLU A 167 -9.51 -5.10 -21.82
C GLU A 167 -8.42 -6.17 -21.59
N ARG A 168 -7.15 -5.79 -21.65
CA ARG A 168 -6.01 -6.69 -21.36
C ARG A 168 -6.03 -7.15 -19.89
N ILE A 169 -6.32 -6.26 -18.97
CA ILE A 169 -6.47 -6.57 -17.53
C ILE A 169 -7.60 -7.58 -17.32
N HIS A 170 -8.76 -7.40 -17.97
CA HIS A 170 -9.89 -8.33 -17.89
C HIS A 170 -9.49 -9.72 -18.43
N ALA A 171 -8.85 -9.80 -19.60
CA ALA A 171 -8.42 -11.07 -20.18
C ALA A 171 -7.43 -11.84 -19.29
N ILE A 172 -6.61 -11.14 -18.51
CA ILE A 172 -5.74 -11.75 -17.50
C ILE A 172 -6.57 -12.22 -16.30
N GLY A 173 -7.51 -11.40 -15.83
CA GLY A 173 -8.39 -11.66 -14.69
C GLY A 173 -9.27 -12.90 -14.88
N GLU A 174 -9.81 -13.13 -16.07
CA GLU A 174 -10.57 -14.35 -16.41
C GLU A 174 -9.79 -15.64 -16.14
N ARG A 175 -8.46 -15.56 -16.15
CA ARG A 175 -7.56 -16.69 -15.94
C ARG A 175 -7.01 -16.78 -14.53
N HIS A 176 -6.92 -15.63 -13.83
CA HIS A 176 -6.31 -15.53 -12.50
C HIS A 176 -6.74 -14.24 -11.78
N ALA A 177 -7.83 -14.31 -11.05
CA ALA A 177 -8.46 -13.15 -10.43
C ALA A 177 -8.07 -12.94 -8.95
N ALA A 178 -7.36 -13.88 -8.31
CA ALA A 178 -7.11 -13.84 -6.88
C ALA A 178 -5.68 -14.23 -6.52
N MET A 179 -5.18 -13.63 -5.45
CA MET A 179 -3.92 -13.96 -4.83
C MET A 179 -4.14 -15.01 -3.72
N VAL A 180 -3.36 -16.08 -3.77
CA VAL A 180 -3.41 -17.21 -2.81
C VAL A 180 -2.02 -17.41 -2.23
N GLY A 181 -1.95 -17.64 -0.91
CA GLY A 181 -0.70 -17.92 -0.20
C GLY A 181 -0.87 -17.78 1.30
N ASP A 182 0.20 -18.07 2.01
CA ASP A 182 0.28 -18.05 3.47
C ASP A 182 1.25 -17.00 3.99
N ASP A 183 1.72 -16.16 3.10
CA ASP A 183 2.62 -15.08 3.44
C ASP A 183 1.83 -13.88 3.98
N LEU A 184 2.50 -13.01 4.70
CA LEU A 184 2.03 -11.66 4.93
C LEU A 184 2.43 -10.79 3.73
N VAL A 185 1.47 -10.07 3.17
CA VAL A 185 1.65 -9.16 2.03
C VAL A 185 1.35 -7.74 2.47
N HIS A 186 2.22 -6.81 2.14
CA HIS A 186 2.06 -5.38 2.46
C HIS A 186 1.00 -4.71 1.56
N LEU A 187 0.91 -5.14 0.30
CA LEU A 187 0.09 -4.61 -0.81
C LEU A 187 0.51 -3.25 -1.36
N ASP A 188 1.42 -2.55 -0.71
CA ASP A 188 1.94 -1.24 -1.16
C ASP A 188 3.44 -1.11 -0.87
N PHE A 189 4.20 -2.16 -1.20
CA PHE A 189 5.62 -2.28 -0.86
C PHE A 189 6.49 -1.60 -1.91
N HIS A 190 6.83 -0.33 -1.67
CA HIS A 190 7.66 0.48 -2.57
C HIS A 190 8.59 1.45 -1.79
N PRO A 191 9.57 2.09 -2.46
CA PRO A 191 10.55 2.95 -1.77
C PRO A 191 9.93 4.11 -0.97
N GLY A 192 8.76 4.62 -1.35
CA GLY A 192 8.06 5.66 -0.59
C GLY A 192 7.53 5.20 0.76
N ASN A 193 7.35 3.88 0.94
CA ASN A 193 6.83 3.27 2.17
C ASN A 193 7.93 2.58 3.00
N VAL A 194 9.20 2.91 2.75
CA VAL A 194 10.31 2.50 3.62
C VAL A 194 11.04 3.73 4.16
N LEU A 195 11.59 3.60 5.35
CA LEU A 195 12.44 4.62 5.97
C LEU A 195 13.89 4.14 5.94
N VAL A 196 14.78 5.08 5.64
CA VAL A 196 16.23 4.84 5.58
C VAL A 196 16.95 5.85 6.46
N ASP A 197 17.91 5.36 7.25
CA ASP A 197 18.84 6.17 8.04
C ASP A 197 20.25 5.63 7.84
N ALA A 198 21.18 6.52 7.49
CA ALA A 198 22.59 6.17 7.22
C ALA A 198 22.76 4.95 6.28
N GLY A 199 21.97 4.87 5.20
CA GLY A 199 22.01 3.78 4.21
C GLY A 199 21.37 2.45 4.67
N ARG A 200 20.72 2.43 5.84
CA ARG A 200 20.05 1.24 6.38
C ARG A 200 18.54 1.43 6.37
N LEU A 201 17.81 0.41 5.94
CA LEU A 201 16.36 0.36 6.06
C LEU A 201 16.00 0.23 7.55
N THR A 202 15.33 1.25 8.09
CA THR A 202 14.99 1.39 9.51
C THR A 202 13.50 1.31 9.77
N GLY A 203 12.67 1.33 8.72
CA GLY A 203 11.24 1.25 8.86
C GLY A 203 10.53 0.80 7.60
N VAL A 204 9.42 0.08 7.79
CA VAL A 204 8.39 -0.15 6.78
C VAL A 204 7.11 0.42 7.35
N ILE A 205 6.47 1.31 6.60
CA ILE A 205 5.29 2.10 7.01
C ILE A 205 4.13 1.86 6.06
N ASP A 206 2.95 2.36 6.41
CA ASP A 206 1.71 2.27 5.61
C ASP A 206 1.25 0.82 5.36
N TRP A 207 0.94 0.13 6.45
CA TRP A 207 0.45 -1.25 6.45
C TRP A 207 -1.08 -1.36 6.28
N ASP A 208 -1.77 -0.31 5.87
CA ASP A 208 -3.24 -0.31 5.81
C ASP A 208 -3.82 -1.31 4.80
N GLY A 209 -3.05 -1.65 3.78
CA GLY A 209 -3.38 -2.68 2.81
C GLY A 209 -3.07 -4.11 3.25
N ALA A 210 -2.29 -4.29 4.33
CA ALA A 210 -1.72 -5.59 4.67
C ALA A 210 -2.75 -6.72 4.73
N THR A 211 -2.38 -7.85 4.14
CA THR A 211 -3.27 -9.02 4.00
C THR A 211 -2.48 -10.33 3.94
N ARG A 212 -3.21 -11.45 3.93
CA ARG A 212 -2.66 -12.77 3.61
C ARG A 212 -2.60 -12.99 2.10
N GLY A 213 -1.52 -13.58 1.61
CA GLY A 213 -1.38 -13.89 0.20
C GLY A 213 -0.01 -14.45 -0.18
N ASP A 214 0.44 -14.10 -1.35
CA ASP A 214 1.76 -14.43 -1.90
C ASP A 214 2.65 -13.17 -1.86
N ARG A 215 3.69 -13.19 -1.06
CA ARG A 215 4.64 -12.07 -0.90
C ARG A 215 5.30 -11.60 -2.20
N HIS A 216 5.30 -12.43 -3.25
CA HIS A 216 5.81 -12.01 -4.55
C HIS A 216 4.97 -10.89 -5.18
N PHE A 217 3.73 -10.68 -4.73
CA PHE A 217 2.96 -9.47 -5.06
C PHE A 217 3.72 -8.19 -4.70
N ASP A 218 4.29 -8.13 -3.51
CA ASP A 218 5.08 -6.98 -3.04
C ASP A 218 6.36 -6.78 -3.87
N LEU A 219 6.98 -7.87 -4.35
CA LEU A 219 8.12 -7.77 -5.27
C LEU A 219 7.69 -7.29 -6.67
N VAL A 220 6.50 -7.67 -7.14
CA VAL A 220 5.93 -7.10 -8.38
C VAL A 220 5.62 -5.62 -8.19
N THR A 221 5.06 -5.21 -7.06
CA THR A 221 4.85 -3.79 -6.73
C THR A 221 6.16 -3.01 -6.75
N LEU A 222 7.20 -3.52 -6.09
CA LEU A 222 8.52 -2.89 -6.09
C LEU A 222 9.11 -2.81 -7.50
N ARG A 223 9.00 -3.88 -8.28
CA ARG A 223 9.48 -3.93 -9.68
C ARG A 223 8.73 -2.94 -10.57
N PHE A 224 7.42 -2.84 -10.40
CA PHE A 224 6.55 -1.92 -11.12
C PHE A 224 6.97 -0.46 -10.86
N MET A 225 7.15 -0.10 -9.60
CA MET A 225 7.55 1.24 -9.18
C MET A 225 8.98 1.63 -9.61
N LEU A 226 9.83 0.65 -9.88
CA LEU A 226 11.20 0.86 -10.37
C LEU A 226 11.34 0.69 -11.90
N THR A 227 10.24 0.64 -12.63
CA THR A 227 10.28 0.57 -14.11
C THR A 227 10.90 1.86 -14.66
N GLY A 228 11.78 1.71 -15.65
CA GLY A 228 12.53 2.85 -16.24
C GLY A 228 13.82 3.24 -15.49
N HIS A 229 14.12 2.60 -14.36
CA HIS A 229 15.39 2.76 -13.66
C HIS A 229 16.48 1.86 -14.28
N ASP A 230 17.72 2.02 -13.79
CA ASP A 230 18.87 1.19 -14.21
C ASP A 230 18.53 -0.32 -14.14
N PRO A 231 18.72 -1.08 -15.24
CA PRO A 231 18.50 -2.53 -15.25
C PRO A 231 19.27 -3.29 -14.15
N GLY A 232 20.43 -2.79 -13.74
CA GLY A 232 21.21 -3.37 -12.62
C GLY A 232 20.44 -3.31 -11.29
N LEU A 233 19.65 -2.27 -11.10
CA LEU A 233 18.86 -2.06 -9.89
C LEU A 233 17.73 -3.09 -9.74
N VAL A 234 17.06 -3.43 -10.85
CA VAL A 234 15.89 -4.33 -10.83
C VAL A 234 16.23 -5.80 -10.99
N ARG A 235 17.43 -6.12 -11.45
CA ARG A 235 17.89 -7.52 -11.64
C ARG A 235 17.69 -8.42 -10.41
N PRO A 236 17.99 -8.00 -9.17
CA PRO A 236 17.75 -8.83 -7.99
C PRO A 236 16.27 -9.17 -7.77
N ILE A 237 15.37 -8.24 -8.11
CA ILE A 237 13.92 -8.44 -8.03
C ILE A 237 13.48 -9.43 -9.11
N ASP A 238 13.91 -9.22 -10.35
CA ASP A 238 13.57 -10.09 -11.47
C ASP A 238 14.04 -11.54 -11.22
N ALA A 239 15.22 -11.73 -10.60
CA ALA A 239 15.70 -13.06 -10.20
C ALA A 239 14.74 -13.77 -9.21
N ARG A 240 14.11 -13.02 -8.28
CA ARG A 240 13.11 -13.58 -7.35
C ARG A 240 11.80 -13.85 -8.04
N LEU A 241 11.36 -12.98 -8.95
CA LEU A 241 10.12 -13.12 -9.70
C LEU A 241 10.15 -14.26 -10.71
N ASN A 242 11.33 -14.71 -11.14
CA ASN A 242 11.49 -15.91 -11.97
C ASN A 242 11.10 -17.21 -11.23
N ALA A 243 10.98 -17.20 -9.91
CA ALA A 243 10.54 -18.36 -9.13
C ALA A 243 9.02 -18.61 -9.19
N ILE A 244 8.23 -17.64 -9.65
CA ILE A 244 6.77 -17.77 -9.80
C ILE A 244 6.38 -17.89 -11.27
N SER A 245 5.21 -18.51 -11.51
CA SER A 245 4.70 -18.66 -12.87
C SER A 245 4.45 -17.31 -13.53
N GLU A 246 4.66 -17.23 -14.83
CA GLU A 246 4.35 -16.04 -15.64
C GLU A 246 2.91 -15.58 -15.44
N ARG A 247 1.95 -16.52 -15.46
CA ARG A 247 0.53 -16.23 -15.22
C ARG A 247 0.30 -15.47 -13.92
N ARG A 248 0.96 -15.86 -12.81
CA ARG A 248 0.85 -15.19 -11.53
C ARG A 248 1.48 -13.80 -11.57
N ARG A 249 2.65 -13.69 -12.16
CA ARG A 249 3.35 -12.43 -12.33
C ARG A 249 2.54 -11.42 -13.16
N LEU A 250 1.93 -11.88 -14.26
CA LEU A 250 1.04 -11.05 -15.08
C LEU A 250 -0.20 -10.57 -14.33
N ALA A 251 -0.81 -11.44 -13.50
CA ALA A 251 -1.97 -11.03 -12.69
C ALA A 251 -1.61 -9.93 -11.67
N TYR A 252 -0.47 -10.05 -11.01
CA TYR A 252 0.00 -9.02 -10.08
C TYR A 252 0.36 -7.71 -10.78
N TRP A 253 1.00 -7.80 -11.94
CA TRP A 253 1.29 -6.64 -12.77
C TRP A 253 0.02 -5.96 -13.27
N ALA A 254 -0.98 -6.74 -13.70
CA ALA A 254 -2.28 -6.22 -14.12
C ALA A 254 -3.02 -5.49 -12.99
N HIS A 255 -2.96 -6.01 -11.76
CA HIS A 255 -3.51 -5.32 -10.59
C HIS A 255 -2.81 -3.98 -10.34
N MET A 256 -1.48 -3.95 -10.37
CA MET A 256 -0.74 -2.70 -10.20
C MET A 256 -1.01 -1.70 -11.32
N SER A 257 -1.19 -2.20 -12.55
CA SER A 257 -1.58 -1.38 -13.71
C SER A 257 -2.95 -0.73 -13.51
N LEU A 258 -3.96 -1.52 -13.12
CA LEU A 258 -5.28 -1.00 -12.78
C LEU A 258 -5.18 0.07 -11.69
N ARG A 259 -4.52 -0.25 -10.60
CA ARG A 259 -4.43 0.60 -9.41
C ARG A 259 -3.75 1.94 -9.70
N LEU A 260 -2.59 1.93 -10.34
CA LEU A 260 -1.81 3.15 -10.57
C LEU A 260 -2.41 4.03 -11.67
N VAL A 261 -3.02 3.42 -12.69
CA VAL A 261 -3.70 4.18 -13.76
C VAL A 261 -5.01 4.78 -13.24
N ASP A 262 -5.84 4.02 -12.50
CA ASP A 262 -7.04 4.57 -11.86
C ASP A 262 -6.69 5.73 -10.92
N TRP A 263 -5.70 5.54 -10.03
CA TRP A 263 -5.24 6.58 -9.12
C TRP A 263 -4.75 7.83 -9.87
N SER A 264 -3.96 7.68 -10.92
CA SER A 264 -3.45 8.82 -11.67
C SER A 264 -4.55 9.59 -12.41
N ILE A 265 -5.51 8.91 -13.03
CA ILE A 265 -6.66 9.55 -13.70
C ILE A 265 -7.46 10.42 -12.73
N ARG A 266 -7.66 9.94 -11.49
CA ARG A 266 -8.49 10.62 -10.52
C ARG A 266 -7.80 11.74 -9.73
N HIS A 267 -6.47 11.73 -9.66
CA HIS A 267 -5.73 12.61 -8.73
C HIS A 267 -4.58 13.40 -9.37
N HIS A 268 -4.20 13.10 -10.60
CA HIS A 268 -3.01 13.67 -11.24
C HIS A 268 -3.30 14.20 -12.64
N ASP A 269 -2.28 14.77 -13.27
CA ASP A 269 -2.31 15.29 -14.62
C ASP A 269 -2.10 14.20 -15.69
N ASP A 270 -2.36 14.55 -16.95
CA ASP A 270 -2.22 13.64 -18.10
C ASP A 270 -0.79 13.11 -18.28
N ALA A 271 0.23 13.86 -17.87
CA ALA A 271 1.62 13.42 -17.94
C ALA A 271 1.87 12.25 -16.98
N THR A 272 1.32 12.33 -15.78
CA THR A 272 1.37 11.25 -14.78
C THR A 272 0.57 10.03 -15.25
N VAL A 273 -0.62 10.23 -15.84
CA VAL A 273 -1.41 9.15 -16.44
C VAL A 273 -0.62 8.45 -17.56
N THR A 274 0.00 9.23 -18.44
CA THR A 274 0.82 8.68 -19.54
C THR A 274 1.99 7.86 -19.00
N HIS A 275 2.69 8.37 -17.99
CA HIS A 275 3.79 7.63 -17.35
C HIS A 275 3.34 6.25 -16.83
N TRP A 276 2.24 6.20 -16.06
CA TRP A 276 1.77 4.93 -15.52
C TRP A 276 1.18 3.99 -16.58
N LEU A 277 0.64 4.53 -17.67
CA LEU A 277 0.27 3.74 -18.85
C LEU A 277 1.49 3.09 -19.51
N ASP A 278 2.57 3.86 -19.72
CA ASP A 278 3.81 3.32 -20.29
C ASP A 278 4.39 2.19 -19.42
N VAL A 279 4.39 2.39 -18.11
CA VAL A 279 4.81 1.36 -17.14
C VAL A 279 3.90 0.13 -17.22
N ALA A 280 2.58 0.31 -17.20
CA ALA A 280 1.61 -0.77 -17.26
C ALA A 280 1.80 -1.63 -18.52
N GLU A 281 1.90 -0.99 -19.68
CA GLU A 281 2.03 -1.66 -20.98
C GLU A 281 3.37 -2.37 -21.15
N SER A 282 4.43 -1.92 -20.48
CA SER A 282 5.75 -2.54 -20.57
C SER A 282 5.82 -3.96 -20.01
N GLY A 283 4.92 -4.34 -19.13
CA GLY A 283 4.90 -5.67 -18.48
C GLY A 283 3.68 -6.52 -18.81
N LEU A 284 2.76 -6.04 -19.66
CA LEU A 284 1.60 -6.80 -20.13
C LEU A 284 1.77 -7.20 -21.59
N PRO A 285 1.32 -8.41 -22.00
CA PRO A 285 1.39 -8.89 -23.39
C PRO A 285 0.49 -8.10 -24.34
#